data_cc5e9b80a780a83ab97caff2a88d34ca
#
_entry.id   cc5e9b80a780a83ab97caff2a88d34ca
#
_cell.length_a   1.000
_cell.length_b   1.000
_cell.length_c   1.000
_cell.angle_alpha   90.00
_cell.angle_beta   90.00
_cell.angle_gamma   90.00
#
_symmetry.space_group_name_H-M   'P 1'
#
loop_
_entity.id
_entity.type
_entity.pdbx_description
1 polymer ?
#
loop_
_entity_poly.entity_id
_entity_poly.type
_entity_poly.pdbx_seq_one_letter_code
_entity_poly.pdbx_strand_id
1 'polypeptide(L)'
;MKLLFTPEADRQASEMDAWWRERRPGVADLFARELAQVGDLIAANPNVGVTYTTSSGRTAKRVLMPKTRNHVYFEVDEDQGRVVVLAVWGAPRGRGPNL
;
A
#
# COMPACT_ATOMS: atom_id res chain seq x y z
N MET A 1 14.98 -3.38 -2.92
CA MET A 1 14.39 -3.55 -4.25
C MET A 1 13.68 -2.28 -4.70
N LYS A 2 13.55 -2.09 -5.99
CA LYS A 2 12.80 -0.97 -6.54
C LYS A 2 11.31 -1.13 -6.27
N LEU A 3 10.67 -0.07 -5.83
CA LEU A 3 9.23 -0.05 -5.54
C LEU A 3 8.49 0.63 -6.69
N LEU A 4 7.50 -0.05 -7.25
CA LEU A 4 6.66 0.47 -8.32
C LEU A 4 5.19 0.36 -7.90
N PHE A 5 4.36 1.28 -8.36
CA PHE A 5 2.92 1.25 -8.14
C PHE A 5 2.21 0.94 -9.45
N THR A 6 1.21 0.07 -9.39
CA THR A 6 0.29 -0.07 -10.53
C THR A 6 -0.48 1.24 -10.72
N PRO A 7 -1.03 1.51 -11.92
CA PRO A 7 -1.88 2.68 -12.12
C PRO A 7 -3.04 2.75 -11.12
N GLU A 8 -3.64 1.60 -10.80
CA GLU A 8 -4.75 1.54 -9.84
C GLU A 8 -4.27 1.88 -8.41
N ALA A 9 -3.14 1.33 -7.98
CA ALA A 9 -2.59 1.65 -6.66
C ALA A 9 -2.21 3.13 -6.56
N ASP A 10 -1.65 3.69 -7.62
CA ASP A 10 -1.30 5.11 -7.69
C ASP A 10 -2.54 5.99 -7.57
N ARG A 11 -3.62 5.64 -8.28
CA ARG A 11 -4.89 6.34 -8.20
C ARG A 11 -5.47 6.29 -6.78
N GLN A 12 -5.46 5.11 -6.16
CA GLN A 12 -5.94 4.94 -4.79
C GLN A 12 -5.14 5.78 -3.80
N ALA A 13 -3.82 5.79 -3.94
CA ALA A 13 -2.95 6.59 -3.08
C ALA A 13 -3.22 8.08 -3.25
N SER A 14 -3.41 8.56 -4.48
CA SER A 14 -3.72 9.95 -4.76
C SER A 14 -5.05 10.37 -4.17
N GLU A 15 -6.08 9.53 -4.28
CA GLU A 15 -7.39 9.79 -3.69
C GLU A 15 -7.33 9.86 -2.16
N MET A 16 -6.58 8.94 -1.55
CA MET A 16 -6.44 8.91 -0.10
C MET A 16 -5.66 10.13 0.41
N ASP A 17 -4.61 10.53 -0.30
CA ASP A 17 -3.83 11.72 0.03
C ASP A 17 -4.72 12.97 -0.02
N ALA A 18 -5.53 13.11 -1.07
CA ALA A 18 -6.46 14.22 -1.21
C ALA A 18 -7.48 14.26 -0.07
N TRP A 19 -7.99 13.10 0.32
CA TRP A 19 -8.94 12.99 1.43
C TRP A 19 -8.31 13.50 2.75
N TRP A 20 -7.08 13.09 3.06
CA TRP A 20 -6.39 13.51 4.28
C TRP A 20 -6.12 15.01 4.28
N ARG A 21 -5.67 15.56 3.15
CA ARG A 21 -5.41 17.00 3.03
C ARG A 21 -6.67 17.83 3.21
N GLU A 22 -7.79 17.35 2.71
CA GLU A 22 -9.07 18.05 2.82
C GLU A 22 -9.71 17.90 4.20
N ARG A 23 -9.69 16.69 4.75
CA ARG A 23 -10.43 16.34 5.97
C ARG A 23 -9.64 16.50 7.25
N ARG A 24 -8.33 16.49 7.17
CA ARG A 24 -7.44 16.55 8.32
C ARG A 24 -6.32 17.57 8.09
N PRO A 25 -6.65 18.86 7.97
CA PRO A 25 -5.64 19.87 7.60
C PRO A 25 -4.51 20.02 8.62
N GLY A 26 -4.73 19.69 9.89
CA GLY A 26 -3.68 19.70 10.91
C GLY A 26 -2.61 18.64 10.73
N VAL A 27 -2.90 17.59 9.96
CA VAL A 27 -1.98 16.50 9.62
C VAL A 27 -2.11 16.16 8.13
N ALA A 28 -2.18 17.19 7.30
CA ALA A 28 -2.50 17.06 5.88
C ALA A 28 -1.57 16.11 5.13
N ASP A 29 -0.29 16.06 5.50
CA ASP A 29 0.72 15.23 4.85
C ASP A 29 0.95 13.88 5.54
N LEU A 30 0.15 13.54 6.55
CA LEU A 30 0.36 12.31 7.33
C LEU A 30 0.31 11.05 6.45
N PHE A 31 -0.69 10.95 5.57
CA PHE A 31 -0.81 9.79 4.70
C PHE A 31 0.41 9.66 3.77
N ALA A 32 0.81 10.76 3.13
CA ALA A 32 1.94 10.74 2.20
C ALA A 32 3.25 10.36 2.91
N ARG A 33 3.48 10.90 4.11
CA ARG A 33 4.67 10.56 4.91
C ARG A 33 4.66 9.11 5.35
N GLU A 34 3.53 8.61 5.82
CA GLU A 34 3.43 7.23 6.26
C GLU A 34 3.58 6.26 5.09
N LEU A 35 2.98 6.56 3.95
CA LEU A 35 3.15 5.74 2.75
C LEU A 35 4.61 5.68 2.31
N ALA A 36 5.32 6.81 2.35
CA ALA A 36 6.74 6.84 2.02
C ALA A 36 7.56 5.96 2.99
N GLN A 37 7.29 6.04 4.29
CA GLN A 37 7.98 5.22 5.30
C GLN A 37 7.72 3.74 5.10
N VAL A 38 6.46 3.36 4.87
CA VAL A 38 6.09 1.96 4.66
C VAL A 38 6.65 1.47 3.33
N GLY A 39 6.66 2.30 2.30
CA GLY A 39 7.27 1.98 1.02
C GLY A 39 8.77 1.70 1.15
N ASP A 40 9.48 2.52 1.90
CA ASP A 40 10.91 2.32 2.17
C ASP A 40 11.15 1.01 2.93
N LEU A 41 10.31 0.71 3.91
CA LEU A 41 10.39 -0.54 4.65
C LEU A 41 10.21 -1.75 3.74
N ILE A 42 9.20 -1.73 2.88
CA ILE A 42 8.92 -2.82 1.95
C ILE A 42 10.08 -2.98 0.95
N ALA A 43 10.59 -1.88 0.41
CA ALA A 43 11.70 -1.92 -0.54
C ALA A 43 12.98 -2.48 0.07
N ALA A 44 13.23 -2.14 1.35
CA ALA A 44 14.40 -2.63 2.09
C ALA A 44 14.26 -4.10 2.52
N ASN A 45 13.03 -4.54 2.82
CA ASN A 45 12.75 -5.90 3.25
C ASN A 45 11.44 -6.42 2.65
N PRO A 46 11.49 -6.93 1.41
CA PRO A 46 10.26 -7.39 0.72
C PRO A 46 9.55 -8.57 1.38
N ASN A 47 10.18 -9.23 2.35
CA ASN A 47 9.55 -10.32 3.10
C ASN A 47 8.70 -9.83 4.26
N VAL A 48 8.68 -8.52 4.53
CA VAL A 48 7.84 -7.94 5.57
C VAL A 48 6.37 -8.09 5.20
N GLY A 49 5.54 -8.15 6.22
CA GLY A 49 4.10 -8.17 6.03
C GLY A 49 3.49 -9.55 6.14
N VAL A 50 2.19 -9.61 5.92
CA VAL A 50 1.37 -10.80 6.06
C VAL A 50 0.95 -11.29 4.69
N THR A 51 1.02 -12.60 4.47
CA THR A 51 0.56 -13.21 3.23
C THR A 51 -0.95 -13.02 3.08
N TYR A 52 -1.38 -12.65 1.89
CA TYR A 52 -2.76 -12.42 1.55
C TYR A 52 -3.08 -13.11 0.22
N THR A 53 -4.13 -13.92 0.21
CA THR A 53 -4.61 -14.54 -1.02
C THR A 53 -5.69 -13.65 -1.62
N THR A 54 -5.47 -13.20 -2.85
CA THR A 54 -6.38 -12.29 -3.54
C THR A 54 -7.65 -13.02 -3.99
N SER A 55 -8.67 -12.26 -4.38
CA SER A 55 -9.92 -12.82 -4.89
C SER A 55 -9.71 -13.63 -6.18
N SER A 56 -8.66 -13.34 -6.94
CA SER A 56 -8.31 -14.08 -8.15
C SER A 56 -7.42 -15.31 -7.89
N GLY A 57 -7.10 -15.60 -6.61
CA GLY A 57 -6.25 -16.72 -6.23
C GLY A 57 -4.76 -16.43 -6.26
N ARG A 58 -4.34 -15.21 -6.49
CA ARG A 58 -2.93 -14.80 -6.45
C ARG A 58 -2.49 -14.65 -4.99
N THR A 59 -1.22 -14.90 -4.76
CA THR A 59 -0.61 -14.65 -3.45
C THR A 59 0.09 -13.31 -3.47
N ALA A 60 -0.27 -12.44 -2.53
CA ALA A 60 0.35 -11.14 -2.31
C ALA A 60 0.76 -11.02 -0.85
N LYS A 61 1.34 -9.90 -0.49
CA LYS A 61 1.60 -9.54 0.91
C LYS A 61 0.94 -8.21 1.21
N ARG A 62 0.68 -7.94 2.48
CA ARG A 62 0.19 -6.64 2.90
C ARG A 62 0.88 -6.17 4.16
N VAL A 63 1.07 -4.87 4.26
CA VAL A 63 1.62 -4.19 5.42
C VAL A 63 0.65 -3.11 5.87
N LEU A 64 0.39 -3.05 7.16
CA LEU A 64 -0.47 -2.02 7.74
C LEU A 64 0.27 -0.69 7.84
N MET A 65 -0.39 0.38 7.44
CA MET A 65 -0.04 1.76 7.75
C MET A 65 -0.79 2.12 9.04
N PRO A 66 -0.15 2.07 10.22
CA PRO A 66 -0.88 2.08 11.49
C PRO A 66 -1.53 3.43 11.84
N LYS A 67 -0.97 4.53 11.36
CA LYS A 67 -1.49 5.86 11.69
C LYS A 67 -2.73 6.22 10.88
N THR A 68 -2.72 5.92 9.58
CA THR A 68 -3.85 6.24 8.69
C THR A 68 -4.80 5.07 8.49
N ARG A 69 -4.44 3.88 9.00
CA ARG A 69 -5.28 2.67 8.94
C ARG A 69 -5.55 2.20 7.52
N ASN A 70 -4.50 2.16 6.71
CA ASN A 70 -4.53 1.59 5.38
C ASN A 70 -3.63 0.37 5.32
N HIS A 71 -3.90 -0.53 4.36
CA HIS A 71 -2.99 -1.60 4.01
C HIS A 71 -2.35 -1.31 2.66
N VAL A 72 -1.06 -1.62 2.55
CA VAL A 72 -0.36 -1.65 1.27
C VAL A 72 -0.26 -3.10 0.82
N TYR A 73 -0.86 -3.42 -0.32
CA TYR A 73 -0.83 -4.76 -0.91
C TYR A 73 0.22 -4.78 -2.00
N PHE A 74 1.10 -5.78 -1.99
CA PHE A 74 2.21 -5.82 -2.95
C PHE A 74 2.60 -7.25 -3.32
N GLU A 75 3.26 -7.37 -4.46
CA GLU A 75 3.92 -8.59 -4.92
C GLU A 75 5.41 -8.33 -5.10
N VAL A 76 6.22 -9.36 -4.87
CA VAL A 76 7.66 -9.31 -5.11
C VAL A 76 7.95 -9.99 -6.43
N ASP A 77 8.56 -9.25 -7.34
CA ASP A 77 9.04 -9.76 -8.63
C ASP A 77 10.56 -9.92 -8.52
N GLU A 78 10.98 -11.09 -8.09
CA GLU A 78 12.40 -11.36 -7.85
C GLU A 78 13.22 -11.37 -9.15
N ASP A 79 12.62 -11.80 -10.24
CA ASP A 79 13.29 -11.85 -11.54
C ASP A 79 13.70 -10.45 -12.02
N GLN A 80 12.85 -9.46 -11.75
CA GLN A 80 13.09 -8.08 -12.13
C GLN A 80 13.70 -7.25 -11.00
N GLY A 81 13.86 -7.84 -9.81
CA GLY A 81 14.41 -7.13 -8.66
C GLY A 81 13.55 -5.98 -8.17
N ARG A 82 12.23 -6.14 -8.21
CA ARG A 82 11.29 -5.06 -7.88
C ARG A 82 10.12 -5.55 -7.05
N VAL A 83 9.51 -4.62 -6.34
CA VAL A 83 8.25 -4.81 -5.62
C VAL A 83 7.18 -4.00 -6.35
N VAL A 84 6.04 -4.61 -6.61
CA VAL A 84 4.91 -3.96 -7.28
C VAL A 84 3.78 -3.79 -6.28
N VAL A 85 3.43 -2.55 -5.96
CA VAL A 85 2.29 -2.23 -5.11
C VAL A 85 1.02 -2.34 -5.96
N LEU A 86 0.11 -3.21 -5.53
CA LEU A 86 -1.13 -3.53 -6.23
C LEU A 86 -2.30 -2.67 -5.78
N ALA A 87 -2.32 -2.30 -4.50
CA ALA A 87 -3.40 -1.53 -3.92
C ALA A 87 -2.96 -0.83 -2.64
N VAL A 88 -3.59 0.31 -2.38
CA VAL A 88 -3.56 0.99 -1.08
C VAL A 88 -5.03 1.06 -0.62
N TRP A 89 -5.36 0.35 0.46
CA TRP A 89 -6.76 0.06 0.80
C TRP A 89 -7.03 0.27 2.28
N GLY A 90 -8.15 0.91 2.60
CA GLY A 90 -8.52 1.18 3.99
C GLY A 90 -8.75 -0.10 4.79
N ALA A 91 -8.03 -0.28 5.89
CA ALA A 91 -8.15 -1.46 6.75
C ALA A 91 -9.57 -1.65 7.32
N PRO A 92 -10.30 -0.58 7.72
CA PRO A 92 -11.64 -0.73 8.30
C PRO A 92 -12.77 -1.09 7.32
N ARG A 93 -12.47 -1.26 6.03
CA ARG A 93 -13.53 -1.55 5.03
C ARG A 93 -14.20 -2.91 5.20
N GLY A 94 -13.61 -3.82 5.96
CA GLY A 94 -14.19 -5.14 6.22
C GLY A 94 -13.96 -6.16 5.11
N ARG A 95 -13.49 -5.73 3.95
CA ARG A 95 -13.12 -6.60 2.83
C ARG A 95 -11.88 -6.04 2.15
N GLY A 96 -11.10 -6.92 1.54
CA GLY A 96 -9.92 -6.50 0.81
C GLY A 96 -10.24 -5.93 -0.58
N PRO A 97 -9.22 -5.41 -1.26
CA PRO A 97 -9.36 -4.93 -2.64
C PRO A 97 -9.64 -6.09 -3.59
N ASN A 98 -10.24 -5.77 -4.73
CA ASN A 98 -10.51 -6.74 -5.78
C ASN A 98 -9.25 -6.94 -6.62
N LEU A 99 -8.44 -7.89 -6.23
CA LEU A 99 -7.20 -8.25 -6.89
C LEU A 99 -7.30 -9.69 -7.43
#